data_6e0cb8dc7bc58b887f24cc8840f0afe3
#
_entry.id   6e0cb8dc7bc58b887f24cc8840f0afe3
#
_cell.length_a   1.000
_cell.length_b   1.000
_cell.length_c   1.000
_cell.angle_alpha   90.00
_cell.angle_beta   90.00
_cell.angle_gamma   90.00
#
_symmetry.space_group_name_H-M   'P 1'
#
loop_
_entity.id
_entity.type
_entity.pdbx_description
1 polymer ?
#
loop_
_entity_poly.entity_id
_entity_poly.type
_entity_poly.pdbx_seq_one_letter_code
_entity_poly.pdbx_strand_id
1 'polypeptide(L)'
;NLQKNYDVTTNTYRTEWSEIDVSCEACHGPASLHVQLADSWSLFWDRKRGNGLVSFSPQKCDNKTVVDSCAPCHARRRPIASPFPPGEAFLNYYVPELLDGNLYYPDGQILDEDYEYASFLQSLMYRKGVRCADCHDPHTARVKFAEKAKVGEVRQPYADNKLCGQCHLPSKYDTVQHHHHPDSTKPGTHCVECHMPETTYMVVDARRDHSLRIPRPDLTVSLGIPNACNLCHQDPEKGETPDWAVEWVNKWYGPRKEPSHFAYAFEKGRRLDSSGVIELLAVARRQDLSAIVRASAVLLLANYGSEAARGAVFAAARDPEPLVRLAAARALQNVAIREDDVPRVQHLLSDPIRAVRVESVPWALNLPPQALSGSAMKALQSAIEEYRT
;
A
#
# COMPACT_ATOMS: atom_id res chain seq x y z
N ASN A 1 12.62 -2.76 -16.52
CA ASN A 1 13.78 -3.03 -17.37
C ASN A 1 14.78 -1.87 -17.51
N LEU A 2 14.55 -0.74 -16.82
CA LEU A 2 15.47 0.39 -16.76
C LEU A 2 16.65 0.04 -15.83
N GLN A 3 17.88 0.05 -16.38
CA GLN A 3 19.12 -0.12 -15.64
C GLN A 3 19.87 1.21 -15.64
N LYS A 4 20.08 1.77 -14.45
CA LYS A 4 20.76 3.08 -14.31
C LYS A 4 22.26 2.99 -14.59
N ASN A 5 22.88 1.82 -14.32
CA ASN A 5 24.31 1.56 -14.49
C ASN A 5 25.14 2.71 -13.92
N TYR A 6 24.91 3.04 -12.62
CA TYR A 6 25.65 4.10 -11.95
C TYR A 6 27.06 3.63 -11.60
N ASP A 7 28.04 4.41 -12.02
CA ASP A 7 29.43 4.21 -11.66
C ASP A 7 29.82 5.19 -10.54
N VAL A 8 30.04 4.65 -9.35
CA VAL A 8 30.46 5.40 -8.17
C VAL A 8 31.81 6.09 -8.35
N THR A 9 32.73 5.49 -9.11
CA THR A 9 34.09 6.01 -9.30
C THR A 9 34.11 7.28 -10.15
N THR A 10 33.28 7.29 -11.18
CA THR A 10 33.20 8.41 -12.13
C THR A 10 32.04 9.34 -11.85
N ASN A 11 31.16 8.99 -10.89
CA ASN A 11 29.90 9.68 -10.57
C ASN A 11 29.05 9.93 -11.83
N THR A 12 28.91 8.88 -12.66
CA THR A 12 28.15 8.96 -13.92
C THR A 12 27.14 7.84 -14.03
N TYR A 13 26.13 8.08 -14.88
CA TYR A 13 25.13 7.07 -15.22
C TYR A 13 25.32 6.66 -16.69
N ARG A 14 25.14 5.35 -16.96
CA ARG A 14 24.98 4.82 -18.31
C ARG A 14 23.66 4.07 -18.38
N THR A 15 22.57 4.85 -18.36
CA THR A 15 21.22 4.30 -18.32
C THR A 15 20.87 3.57 -19.62
N GLU A 16 20.43 2.32 -19.46
CA GLU A 16 20.00 1.43 -20.55
C GLU A 16 18.62 0.89 -20.25
N TRP A 17 17.86 0.59 -21.28
CA TRP A 17 16.57 -0.08 -21.20
C TRP A 17 16.39 -1.02 -22.40
N SER A 18 15.70 -2.16 -22.18
CA SER A 18 15.38 -3.10 -23.25
C SER A 18 14.13 -2.70 -24.04
N GLU A 19 13.20 -2.02 -23.37
CA GLU A 19 11.93 -1.58 -23.92
C GLU A 19 11.50 -0.25 -23.34
N ILE A 20 10.91 0.61 -24.18
CA ILE A 20 10.46 1.95 -23.80
C ILE A 20 9.14 1.90 -23.04
N ASP A 21 8.30 0.89 -23.35
CA ASP A 21 6.94 0.73 -22.82
C ASP A 21 6.83 -0.47 -21.86
N VAL A 22 5.64 -0.62 -21.27
CA VAL A 22 5.29 -1.81 -20.49
C VAL A 22 4.93 -2.93 -21.45
N SER A 23 5.88 -3.82 -21.69
CA SER A 23 5.67 -5.01 -22.53
C SER A 23 5.03 -6.17 -21.78
N CYS A 24 4.68 -7.21 -22.52
CA CYS A 24 4.17 -8.48 -21.95
C CYS A 24 5.13 -9.05 -20.90
N GLU A 25 6.44 -8.97 -21.15
CA GLU A 25 7.47 -9.52 -20.27
C GLU A 25 7.59 -8.78 -18.94
N ALA A 26 7.20 -7.50 -18.87
CA ALA A 26 7.19 -6.73 -17.64
C ALA A 26 6.26 -7.35 -16.57
N CYS A 27 5.19 -8.00 -17.00
CA CYS A 27 4.24 -8.67 -16.11
C CYS A 27 4.38 -10.20 -16.15
N HIS A 28 4.66 -10.80 -17.32
CA HIS A 28 4.65 -12.24 -17.53
C HIS A 28 6.03 -12.90 -17.49
N GLY A 29 7.10 -12.12 -17.36
CA GLY A 29 8.48 -12.60 -17.41
C GLY A 29 8.98 -12.93 -18.81
N PRO A 30 10.23 -13.37 -18.95
CA PRO A 30 10.86 -13.65 -20.25
C PRO A 30 10.07 -14.63 -21.08
N ALA A 31 9.73 -14.26 -22.32
CA ALA A 31 8.86 -15.04 -23.19
C ALA A 31 9.59 -16.07 -24.10
N SER A 32 10.92 -16.20 -23.99
CA SER A 32 11.70 -17.11 -24.85
C SER A 32 11.20 -18.55 -24.83
N LEU A 33 10.88 -19.08 -23.63
CA LEU A 33 10.30 -20.42 -23.51
C LEU A 33 8.88 -20.50 -24.11
N HIS A 34 8.09 -19.45 -23.94
CA HIS A 34 6.75 -19.36 -24.53
C HIS A 34 6.81 -19.44 -26.07
N VAL A 35 7.70 -18.67 -26.69
CA VAL A 35 7.93 -18.68 -28.15
C VAL A 35 8.35 -20.07 -28.61
N GLN A 36 9.33 -20.70 -27.96
CA GLN A 36 9.76 -22.06 -28.28
C GLN A 36 8.62 -23.09 -28.21
N LEU A 37 7.76 -22.97 -27.19
CA LEU A 37 6.61 -23.85 -27.03
C LEU A 37 5.53 -23.58 -28.11
N ALA A 38 5.32 -22.31 -28.46
CA ALA A 38 4.36 -21.91 -29.47
C ALA A 38 4.79 -22.35 -30.90
N ASP A 39 6.08 -22.27 -31.17
CA ASP A 39 6.66 -22.70 -32.47
C ASP A 39 6.79 -24.23 -32.61
N SER A 40 6.62 -24.97 -31.51
CA SER A 40 6.68 -26.42 -31.54
C SER A 40 5.45 -27.00 -32.27
N TRP A 41 5.69 -27.82 -33.29
CA TRP A 41 4.64 -28.57 -34.06
C TRP A 41 4.01 -29.71 -33.23
N SER A 42 4.12 -29.68 -31.91
CA SER A 42 3.54 -30.69 -31.05
C SER A 42 2.03 -30.51 -30.93
N LEU A 43 1.27 -31.50 -31.35
CA LEU A 43 -0.18 -31.61 -31.08
C LEU A 43 -0.49 -31.70 -29.60
N PHE A 44 0.54 -31.96 -28.77
CA PHE A 44 0.44 -32.08 -27.31
C PHE A 44 1.37 -31.09 -26.65
N TRP A 45 0.79 -29.97 -26.22
CA TRP A 45 1.48 -29.01 -25.35
C TRP A 45 1.98 -29.72 -24.08
N ASP A 46 3.26 -29.59 -23.76
CA ASP A 46 3.80 -30.16 -22.52
C ASP A 46 3.20 -29.43 -21.28
N ARG A 47 2.15 -30.00 -20.75
CA ARG A 47 1.41 -29.44 -19.60
C ARG A 47 2.27 -29.29 -18.37
N LYS A 48 3.39 -30.00 -18.22
CA LYS A 48 4.34 -29.87 -17.10
C LYS A 48 5.15 -28.57 -17.18
N ARG A 49 5.43 -28.12 -18.39
CA ARG A 49 6.15 -26.85 -18.64
C ARG A 49 5.23 -25.63 -18.66
N GLY A 50 3.91 -25.83 -18.60
CA GLY A 50 2.93 -24.76 -18.70
C GLY A 50 2.99 -24.05 -20.07
N ASN A 51 2.72 -22.76 -20.07
CA ASN A 51 2.81 -21.91 -21.27
C ASN A 51 4.13 -21.11 -21.34
N GLY A 52 5.07 -21.37 -20.44
CA GLY A 52 6.35 -20.67 -20.40
C GLY A 52 6.31 -19.23 -19.87
N LEU A 53 5.18 -18.81 -19.32
CA LEU A 53 4.96 -17.46 -18.77
C LEU A 53 4.42 -17.53 -17.35
N VAL A 54 4.63 -16.48 -16.57
CA VAL A 54 3.96 -16.31 -15.26
C VAL A 54 2.47 -16.09 -15.50
N SER A 55 1.64 -16.81 -14.77
CA SER A 55 0.18 -16.75 -14.90
C SER A 55 -0.43 -16.21 -13.61
N PHE A 56 -1.19 -15.13 -13.73
CA PHE A 56 -1.91 -14.49 -12.63
C PHE A 56 -3.38 -14.95 -12.52
N SER A 57 -3.69 -16.16 -12.99
CA SER A 57 -5.04 -16.68 -12.84
C SER A 57 -5.39 -16.91 -11.37
N PRO A 58 -6.67 -16.73 -10.97
CA PRO A 58 -7.12 -16.92 -9.58
C PRO A 58 -6.85 -18.31 -9.01
N GLN A 59 -6.70 -19.31 -9.90
CA GLN A 59 -6.41 -20.71 -9.51
C GLN A 59 -4.92 -20.96 -9.26
N LYS A 60 -4.04 -20.04 -9.67
CA LYS A 60 -2.58 -20.24 -9.65
C LYS A 60 -1.83 -19.30 -8.70
N CYS A 61 -2.40 -18.15 -8.39
CA CYS A 61 -1.77 -17.20 -7.47
C CYS A 61 -2.80 -16.49 -6.59
N ASP A 62 -2.38 -16.13 -5.40
CA ASP A 62 -3.17 -15.35 -4.45
C ASP A 62 -3.24 -13.86 -4.87
N ASN A 63 -4.08 -13.11 -4.16
CA ASN A 63 -4.23 -11.67 -4.44
C ASN A 63 -2.93 -10.90 -4.16
N LYS A 64 -2.16 -11.30 -3.15
CA LYS A 64 -0.91 -10.66 -2.79
C LYS A 64 0.09 -10.72 -3.95
N THR A 65 0.28 -11.88 -4.56
CA THR A 65 1.17 -12.05 -5.72
C THR A 65 0.77 -11.15 -6.89
N VAL A 66 -0.54 -11.03 -7.18
CA VAL A 66 -1.02 -10.12 -8.24
C VAL A 66 -0.74 -8.66 -7.90
N VAL A 67 -1.05 -8.24 -6.67
CA VAL A 67 -0.84 -6.86 -6.21
C VAL A 67 0.65 -6.52 -6.15
N ASP A 68 1.48 -7.45 -5.66
CA ASP A 68 2.94 -7.33 -5.64
C ASP A 68 3.54 -7.19 -7.05
N SER A 69 2.93 -7.80 -8.06
CA SER A 69 3.39 -7.67 -9.46
C SER A 69 3.03 -6.32 -10.10
N CYS A 70 2.00 -5.64 -9.61
CA CYS A 70 1.66 -4.27 -10.02
C CYS A 70 2.51 -3.20 -9.27
N ALA A 71 2.92 -3.52 -8.05
CA ALA A 71 3.60 -2.60 -7.14
C ALA A 71 4.90 -1.96 -7.70
N PRO A 72 5.74 -2.63 -8.53
CA PRO A 72 6.93 -1.99 -9.10
C PRO A 72 6.67 -0.70 -9.86
N CYS A 73 5.47 -0.52 -10.42
CA CYS A 73 5.05 0.71 -11.10
C CYS A 73 4.07 1.54 -10.26
N HIS A 74 3.26 0.90 -9.42
CA HIS A 74 2.16 1.52 -8.68
C HIS A 74 2.42 1.69 -7.16
N ALA A 75 3.69 1.69 -6.73
CA ALA A 75 4.06 2.00 -5.36
C ALA A 75 5.14 3.09 -5.29
N ARG A 76 5.03 4.00 -4.33
CA ARG A 76 6.17 4.81 -3.92
C ARG A 76 7.15 3.91 -3.16
N ARG A 77 8.36 3.80 -3.67
CA ARG A 77 9.29 2.76 -3.23
C ARG A 77 10.75 3.11 -3.47
N ARG A 78 11.64 2.47 -2.75
CA ARG A 78 13.08 2.44 -3.00
C ARG A 78 13.48 1.05 -3.51
N PRO A 79 14.20 0.92 -4.65
CA PRO A 79 14.74 -0.36 -5.10
C PRO A 79 15.89 -0.83 -4.18
N ILE A 80 15.94 -2.14 -3.93
CA ILE A 80 16.99 -2.82 -3.16
C ILE A 80 17.57 -4.02 -3.91
N ALA A 81 16.99 -4.41 -5.02
CA ALA A 81 17.50 -5.43 -5.93
C ALA A 81 16.90 -5.27 -7.33
N SER A 82 17.60 -5.77 -8.33
CA SER A 82 17.18 -5.71 -9.74
C SER A 82 17.75 -6.93 -10.49
N PRO A 83 17.05 -7.43 -11.54
CA PRO A 83 15.69 -7.07 -11.97
C PRO A 83 14.62 -7.68 -11.06
N PHE A 84 13.39 -7.14 -11.10
CA PHE A 84 12.23 -7.74 -10.43
C PHE A 84 11.63 -8.84 -11.34
N PRO A 85 11.68 -10.11 -10.94
CA PRO A 85 11.00 -11.16 -11.69
C PRO A 85 9.50 -11.15 -11.37
N PRO A 86 8.62 -11.06 -12.37
CA PRO A 86 7.17 -11.11 -12.14
C PRO A 86 6.74 -12.35 -11.38
N GLY A 87 5.83 -12.15 -10.42
CA GLY A 87 5.35 -13.22 -9.54
C GLY A 87 6.14 -13.43 -8.25
N GLU A 88 7.30 -12.77 -8.12
CA GLU A 88 8.07 -12.77 -6.89
C GLU A 88 7.51 -11.79 -5.84
N ALA A 89 7.92 -11.97 -4.58
CA ALA A 89 7.51 -11.08 -3.51
C ALA A 89 8.11 -9.67 -3.68
N PHE A 90 7.27 -8.65 -3.72
CA PHE A 90 7.68 -7.25 -3.90
C PHE A 90 8.74 -6.80 -2.91
N LEU A 91 8.61 -7.17 -1.63
CA LEU A 91 9.55 -6.83 -0.57
C LEU A 91 10.94 -7.49 -0.69
N ASN A 92 11.16 -8.37 -1.65
CA ASN A 92 12.50 -8.88 -1.96
C ASN A 92 13.27 -7.96 -2.92
N TYR A 93 12.60 -6.99 -3.53
CA TYR A 93 13.18 -6.09 -4.54
C TYR A 93 13.00 -4.62 -4.21
N TYR A 94 12.01 -4.30 -3.39
CA TYR A 94 11.66 -2.92 -3.06
C TYR A 94 11.30 -2.76 -1.58
N VAL A 95 11.58 -1.57 -1.07
CA VAL A 95 11.07 -1.08 0.22
C VAL A 95 9.99 -0.03 -0.09
N PRO A 96 8.72 -0.29 0.22
CA PRO A 96 7.65 0.69 0.03
C PRO A 96 7.71 1.79 1.08
N GLU A 97 7.17 2.96 0.73
CA GLU A 97 6.81 3.94 1.74
C GLU A 97 5.60 3.45 2.54
N LEU A 98 5.59 3.79 3.82
CA LEU A 98 4.46 3.56 4.72
C LEU A 98 3.60 4.84 4.79
N LEU A 99 2.63 4.89 5.71
CA LEU A 99 1.73 6.03 5.85
C LEU A 99 2.44 7.22 6.52
N ASP A 100 3.46 7.74 5.85
CA ASP A 100 4.25 8.90 6.30
C ASP A 100 3.41 10.18 6.31
N GLY A 101 3.68 11.07 7.27
CA GLY A 101 2.91 12.30 7.47
C GLY A 101 3.06 13.34 6.38
N ASN A 102 4.07 13.24 5.52
CA ASN A 102 4.24 14.13 4.37
C ASN A 102 3.46 13.62 3.15
N LEU A 103 3.08 12.36 3.13
CA LEU A 103 2.43 11.69 2.00
C LEU A 103 0.95 11.37 2.25
N TYR A 104 0.56 11.22 3.51
CA TYR A 104 -0.77 10.77 3.90
C TYR A 104 -1.36 11.62 5.01
N TYR A 105 -2.65 11.87 4.94
CA TYR A 105 -3.42 12.34 6.09
C TYR A 105 -3.37 11.32 7.24
N PRO A 106 -3.67 11.73 8.48
CA PRO A 106 -3.64 10.81 9.63
C PRO A 106 -4.57 9.59 9.49
N ASP A 107 -5.63 9.69 8.71
CA ASP A 107 -6.54 8.58 8.43
C ASP A 107 -6.07 7.68 7.27
N GLY A 108 -4.94 8.00 6.63
CA GLY A 108 -4.35 7.25 5.54
C GLY A 108 -4.86 7.64 4.15
N GLN A 109 -5.67 8.70 3.99
CA GLN A 109 -5.92 9.30 2.68
C GLN A 109 -4.63 9.89 2.12
N ILE A 110 -4.45 9.82 0.80
CA ILE A 110 -3.28 10.42 0.14
C ILE A 110 -3.34 11.94 0.27
N LEU A 111 -2.26 12.53 0.78
CA LEU A 111 -2.08 13.99 0.94
C LEU A 111 -1.27 14.58 -0.21
N ASP A 112 -0.15 13.93 -0.55
CA ASP A 112 0.78 14.36 -1.59
C ASP A 112 0.97 13.24 -2.61
N GLU A 113 1.84 13.42 -3.59
CA GLU A 113 2.03 12.46 -4.67
C GLU A 113 2.48 11.10 -4.15
N ASP A 114 1.58 10.15 -4.17
CA ASP A 114 1.80 8.74 -3.94
C ASP A 114 0.98 7.92 -4.95
N TYR A 115 1.10 6.60 -4.89
CA TYR A 115 0.48 5.67 -5.82
C TYR A 115 -0.49 4.73 -5.12
N GLU A 116 -1.23 3.97 -5.90
CA GLU A 116 -2.39 3.19 -5.47
C GLU A 116 -2.05 2.05 -4.52
N TYR A 117 -0.80 1.51 -4.57
CA TYR A 117 -0.42 0.32 -3.81
C TYR A 117 -0.65 0.44 -2.30
N ALA A 118 -0.08 1.46 -1.66
CA ALA A 118 -0.19 1.62 -0.22
C ALA A 118 -1.61 2.00 0.22
N SER A 119 -2.36 2.76 -0.60
CA SER A 119 -3.79 3.02 -0.39
C SER A 119 -4.60 1.73 -0.45
N PHE A 120 -4.38 0.90 -1.47
CA PHE A 120 -5.10 -0.36 -1.64
C PHE A 120 -4.83 -1.35 -0.51
N LEU A 121 -3.58 -1.44 -0.01
CA LEU A 121 -3.23 -2.27 1.14
C LEU A 121 -3.99 -1.90 2.42
N GLN A 122 -4.49 -0.67 2.55
CA GLN A 122 -5.34 -0.26 3.68
C GLN A 122 -6.75 -0.85 3.58
N SER A 123 -7.22 -1.15 2.37
CA SER A 123 -8.62 -1.50 2.10
C SER A 123 -9.03 -2.85 2.71
N LEU A 124 -10.29 -2.93 3.12
CA LEU A 124 -10.88 -4.20 3.52
C LEU A 124 -10.97 -5.15 2.31
N MET A 125 -11.13 -4.62 1.09
CA MET A 125 -11.21 -5.42 -0.14
C MET A 125 -9.92 -6.19 -0.39
N TYR A 126 -8.74 -5.54 -0.26
CA TYR A 126 -7.45 -6.24 -0.33
C TYR A 126 -7.39 -7.40 0.68
N ARG A 127 -7.77 -7.16 1.93
CA ARG A 127 -7.78 -8.17 2.99
C ARG A 127 -8.78 -9.31 2.73
N LYS A 128 -9.79 -9.08 1.89
CA LYS A 128 -10.77 -10.08 1.44
C LYS A 128 -10.40 -10.78 0.14
N GLY A 129 -9.18 -10.56 -0.36
CA GLY A 129 -8.66 -11.27 -1.50
C GLY A 129 -8.92 -10.60 -2.86
N VAL A 130 -9.43 -9.37 -2.89
CA VAL A 130 -9.63 -8.59 -4.12
C VAL A 130 -8.27 -8.21 -4.72
N ARG A 131 -8.18 -8.21 -6.04
CA ARG A 131 -6.97 -7.94 -6.82
C ARG A 131 -7.19 -6.72 -7.72
N CYS A 132 -6.12 -6.09 -8.15
CA CYS A 132 -6.17 -5.01 -9.13
C CYS A 132 -6.94 -5.43 -10.39
N ALA A 133 -6.67 -6.65 -10.87
CA ALA A 133 -7.31 -7.22 -12.07
C ALA A 133 -8.81 -7.56 -11.89
N ASP A 134 -9.38 -7.49 -10.70
CA ASP A 134 -10.83 -7.65 -10.52
C ASP A 134 -11.59 -6.39 -10.96
N CYS A 135 -10.94 -5.22 -10.87
CA CYS A 135 -11.47 -3.92 -11.29
C CYS A 135 -10.87 -3.42 -12.61
N HIS A 136 -9.61 -3.69 -12.87
CA HIS A 136 -8.89 -3.24 -14.06
C HIS A 136 -8.65 -4.38 -15.05
N ASP A 137 -8.66 -4.07 -16.34
CA ASP A 137 -8.12 -4.94 -17.37
C ASP A 137 -6.67 -4.52 -17.67
N PRO A 138 -5.67 -5.29 -17.22
CA PRO A 138 -4.26 -4.92 -17.37
C PRO A 138 -3.80 -4.89 -18.82
N HIS A 139 -4.48 -5.61 -19.75
CA HIS A 139 -4.13 -5.64 -21.18
C HIS A 139 -4.60 -4.40 -21.94
N THR A 140 -5.58 -3.69 -21.42
CA THR A 140 -6.12 -2.45 -22.03
C THR A 140 -5.86 -1.22 -21.19
N ALA A 141 -5.30 -1.37 -19.97
CA ALA A 141 -5.14 -0.32 -18.96
C ALA A 141 -6.45 0.43 -18.64
N ARG A 142 -7.60 -0.26 -18.72
CA ARG A 142 -8.93 0.31 -18.52
C ARG A 142 -9.60 -0.28 -17.28
N VAL A 143 -10.45 0.51 -16.68
CA VAL A 143 -11.40 0.02 -15.68
C VAL A 143 -12.46 -0.83 -16.41
N LYS A 144 -12.78 -2.00 -15.87
CA LYS A 144 -13.84 -2.86 -16.40
C LYS A 144 -15.18 -2.15 -16.34
N PHE A 145 -16.07 -2.43 -17.30
CA PHE A 145 -17.39 -1.78 -17.43
C PHE A 145 -17.36 -0.27 -17.68
N ALA A 146 -16.18 0.35 -17.84
CA ALA A 146 -16.10 1.74 -18.26
C ALA A 146 -16.62 1.87 -19.71
N GLU A 147 -17.39 2.92 -19.98
CA GLU A 147 -17.76 3.25 -21.36
C GLU A 147 -16.49 3.57 -22.16
N LYS A 148 -16.54 3.29 -23.46
CA LYS A 148 -15.44 3.64 -24.34
C LYS A 148 -15.29 5.15 -24.39
N ALA A 149 -14.11 5.66 -24.00
CA ALA A 149 -13.81 7.08 -24.17
C ALA A 149 -13.99 7.48 -25.64
N LYS A 150 -14.64 8.61 -25.89
CA LYS A 150 -14.73 9.18 -27.24
C LYS A 150 -13.34 9.68 -27.64
N VAL A 151 -13.07 9.63 -28.95
CA VAL A 151 -11.80 10.13 -29.49
C VAL A 151 -11.61 11.60 -29.10
N GLY A 152 -10.54 11.92 -28.38
CA GLY A 152 -10.24 13.28 -27.88
C GLY A 152 -10.63 13.55 -26.43
N GLU A 153 -11.27 12.62 -25.74
CA GLU A 153 -11.50 12.74 -24.29
C GLU A 153 -10.25 12.31 -23.52
N VAL A 154 -9.68 13.21 -22.76
CA VAL A 154 -8.49 12.97 -21.93
C VAL A 154 -8.87 12.21 -20.65
N ARG A 155 -10.12 12.25 -20.22
CA ARG A 155 -10.62 11.65 -18.98
C ARG A 155 -11.27 10.30 -19.28
N GLN A 156 -10.82 9.24 -18.64
CA GLN A 156 -11.54 7.96 -18.63
C GLN A 156 -12.93 8.19 -18.02
N PRO A 157 -14.02 7.75 -18.66
CA PRO A 157 -15.34 7.83 -18.05
C PRO A 157 -15.35 7.06 -16.73
N TYR A 158 -16.13 7.54 -15.77
CA TYR A 158 -16.27 6.90 -14.46
C TYR A 158 -16.64 5.43 -14.62
N ALA A 159 -16.11 4.59 -13.75
CA ALA A 159 -16.57 3.22 -13.65
C ALA A 159 -18.08 3.23 -13.37
N ASP A 160 -18.84 2.59 -14.21
CA ASP A 160 -20.25 2.31 -13.95
C ASP A 160 -20.37 1.57 -12.59
N ASN A 161 -21.40 1.86 -11.81
CA ASN A 161 -21.67 1.17 -10.54
C ASN A 161 -21.72 -0.36 -10.70
N LYS A 162 -21.93 -0.88 -11.91
CA LYS A 162 -21.76 -2.30 -12.27
C LYS A 162 -20.41 -2.87 -11.87
N LEU A 163 -19.34 -2.07 -11.85
CA LEU A 163 -18.04 -2.51 -11.37
C LEU A 163 -18.11 -2.97 -9.90
N CYS A 164 -18.76 -2.19 -9.06
CA CYS A 164 -18.95 -2.49 -7.65
C CYS A 164 -20.02 -3.57 -7.46
N GLY A 165 -21.05 -3.54 -8.31
CA GLY A 165 -22.17 -4.47 -8.33
C GLY A 165 -21.81 -5.93 -8.62
N GLN A 166 -20.58 -6.20 -9.06
CA GLN A 166 -20.08 -7.58 -9.19
C GLN A 166 -20.03 -8.32 -7.83
N CYS A 167 -19.82 -7.59 -6.75
CA CYS A 167 -19.66 -8.15 -5.39
C CYS A 167 -20.63 -7.51 -4.39
N HIS A 168 -20.99 -6.25 -4.57
CA HIS A 168 -21.94 -5.53 -3.71
C HIS A 168 -23.33 -5.58 -4.32
N LEU A 169 -24.35 -5.98 -3.54
CA LEU A 169 -25.73 -6.10 -4.02
C LEU A 169 -26.29 -4.73 -4.49
N PRO A 170 -26.57 -4.54 -5.79
CA PRO A 170 -27.09 -3.25 -6.29
C PRO A 170 -28.41 -2.86 -5.63
N SER A 171 -29.29 -3.83 -5.38
CA SER A 171 -30.58 -3.60 -4.69
C SER A 171 -30.45 -3.04 -3.27
N LYS A 172 -29.25 -3.11 -2.67
CA LYS A 172 -28.96 -2.58 -1.33
C LYS A 172 -28.11 -1.31 -1.38
N TYR A 173 -27.12 -1.26 -2.27
CA TYR A 173 -26.08 -0.23 -2.23
C TYR A 173 -26.16 0.76 -3.39
N ASP A 174 -26.77 0.40 -4.52
CA ASP A 174 -26.98 1.31 -5.65
C ASP A 174 -28.43 1.82 -5.61
N THR A 175 -28.78 2.48 -4.50
CA THR A 175 -30.14 2.95 -4.23
C THR A 175 -30.13 4.32 -3.55
N VAL A 176 -31.20 5.10 -3.77
CA VAL A 176 -31.38 6.40 -3.10
C VAL A 176 -31.35 6.28 -1.57
N GLN A 177 -31.77 5.16 -1.01
CA GLN A 177 -31.71 4.90 0.43
C GLN A 177 -30.28 4.77 0.95
N HIS A 178 -29.32 4.40 0.07
CA HIS A 178 -27.91 4.31 0.45
C HIS A 178 -27.14 5.60 0.19
N HIS A 179 -27.25 6.17 -1.02
CA HIS A 179 -26.43 7.33 -1.38
C HIS A 179 -27.14 8.67 -1.14
N HIS A 180 -28.45 8.68 -0.90
CA HIS A 180 -29.29 9.86 -0.61
C HIS A 180 -29.32 10.95 -1.70
N HIS A 181 -28.98 10.59 -2.94
CA HIS A 181 -29.02 11.48 -4.11
C HIS A 181 -30.09 10.96 -5.09
N PRO A 182 -31.24 11.60 -5.17
CA PRO A 182 -32.37 11.09 -5.98
C PRO A 182 -32.22 11.31 -7.49
N ASP A 183 -31.36 12.25 -7.90
CA ASP A 183 -31.19 12.63 -9.30
C ASP A 183 -29.92 11.95 -9.86
N SER A 184 -30.13 10.88 -10.63
CA SER A 184 -29.00 10.09 -11.25
C SER A 184 -28.23 10.85 -12.33
N THR A 185 -28.71 12.05 -12.75
CA THR A 185 -28.00 12.91 -13.70
C THR A 185 -26.97 13.82 -13.03
N LYS A 186 -26.94 13.85 -11.69
CA LYS A 186 -26.05 14.68 -10.89
C LYS A 186 -24.99 13.84 -10.15
N PRO A 187 -23.86 14.45 -9.75
CA PRO A 187 -22.90 13.81 -8.88
C PRO A 187 -23.52 13.28 -7.58
N GLY A 188 -22.89 12.28 -6.97
CA GLY A 188 -23.31 11.68 -5.68
C GLY A 188 -23.99 10.32 -5.82
N THR A 189 -24.26 9.85 -7.04
CA THR A 189 -24.87 8.54 -7.30
C THR A 189 -23.90 7.45 -7.68
N HIS A 190 -22.65 7.81 -8.03
CA HIS A 190 -21.63 6.82 -8.33
C HIS A 190 -20.88 6.40 -7.05
N CYS A 191 -20.74 5.10 -6.85
CA CYS A 191 -20.05 4.51 -5.70
C CYS A 191 -18.67 5.13 -5.46
N VAL A 192 -17.91 5.36 -6.54
CA VAL A 192 -16.56 5.90 -6.48
C VAL A 192 -16.48 7.35 -5.98
N GLU A 193 -17.51 8.15 -6.13
CA GLU A 193 -17.53 9.55 -5.70
C GLU A 193 -17.49 9.69 -4.17
N CYS A 194 -18.05 8.70 -3.46
CA CYS A 194 -18.05 8.67 -2.00
C CYS A 194 -16.94 7.75 -1.41
N HIS A 195 -16.70 6.60 -2.05
CA HIS A 195 -15.81 5.56 -1.53
C HIS A 195 -14.39 5.61 -2.08
N MET A 196 -14.17 6.35 -3.18
CA MET A 196 -12.89 6.60 -3.82
C MET A 196 -12.80 8.06 -4.24
N PRO A 197 -12.82 9.02 -3.29
CA PRO A 197 -12.80 10.44 -3.62
C PRO A 197 -11.56 10.76 -4.47
N GLU A 198 -11.75 11.72 -5.38
CA GLU A 198 -10.72 12.12 -6.34
C GLU A 198 -9.94 13.31 -5.80
N THR A 199 -8.62 13.27 -5.92
CA THR A 199 -7.71 14.38 -5.62
C THR A 199 -6.84 14.66 -6.84
N THR A 200 -6.61 15.93 -7.16
CA THR A 200 -5.75 16.33 -8.28
C THR A 200 -4.31 16.48 -7.80
N TYR A 201 -3.42 15.67 -8.36
CA TYR A 201 -1.98 15.74 -8.12
C TYR A 201 -1.26 16.45 -9.26
N MET A 202 -0.11 17.05 -8.96
CA MET A 202 0.73 17.76 -9.93
C MET A 202 -0.07 18.75 -10.80
N VAL A 203 -1.13 19.35 -10.23
CA VAL A 203 -2.02 20.35 -10.88
C VAL A 203 -2.94 19.76 -11.96
N VAL A 204 -2.59 18.65 -12.58
CA VAL A 204 -3.24 18.15 -13.81
C VAL A 204 -3.76 16.70 -13.70
N ASP A 205 -3.29 15.91 -12.73
CA ASP A 205 -3.58 14.47 -12.68
C ASP A 205 -4.58 14.14 -11.57
N ALA A 206 -5.82 13.93 -11.97
CA ALA A 206 -6.90 13.58 -11.05
C ALA A 206 -6.90 12.07 -10.79
N ARG A 207 -6.62 11.67 -9.55
CA ARG A 207 -6.55 10.27 -9.11
C ARG A 207 -7.55 9.98 -8.01
N ARG A 208 -8.07 8.76 -7.99
CA ARG A 208 -8.99 8.28 -6.96
C ARG A 208 -8.24 7.56 -5.84
N ASP A 209 -8.68 7.77 -4.61
CA ASP A 209 -8.14 7.04 -3.45
C ASP A 209 -8.57 5.56 -3.50
N HIS A 210 -7.59 4.67 -3.55
CA HIS A 210 -7.78 3.22 -3.59
C HIS A 210 -7.93 2.55 -2.21
N SER A 211 -8.02 3.33 -1.14
CA SER A 211 -8.30 2.78 0.19
C SER A 211 -9.76 2.33 0.36
N LEU A 212 -10.66 2.69 -0.59
CA LEU A 212 -12.04 2.21 -0.66
C LEU A 212 -12.77 2.39 0.67
N ARG A 213 -12.73 3.61 1.19
CA ARG A 213 -13.16 3.92 2.55
C ARG A 213 -14.63 4.32 2.65
N ILE A 214 -15.14 4.28 3.84
CA ILE A 214 -16.43 4.89 4.19
C ILE A 214 -16.17 6.36 4.52
N PRO A 215 -16.97 7.33 3.98
CA PRO A 215 -16.82 8.74 4.29
C PRO A 215 -16.85 9.04 5.80
N ARG A 216 -15.93 9.89 6.27
CA ARG A 216 -15.71 10.22 7.68
C ARG A 216 -15.68 11.73 7.90
N PRO A 217 -16.81 12.46 7.74
CA PRO A 217 -16.85 13.89 8.00
C PRO A 217 -16.53 14.27 9.45
N ASP A 218 -16.73 13.37 10.40
CA ASP A 218 -16.32 13.52 11.79
C ASP A 218 -14.79 13.72 11.96
N LEU A 219 -13.97 13.09 11.09
CA LEU A 219 -12.53 13.32 11.07
C LEU A 219 -12.17 14.68 10.45
N THR A 220 -13.02 15.22 9.58
CA THR A 220 -12.86 16.58 9.07
C THR A 220 -13.05 17.60 10.20
N VAL A 221 -14.11 17.46 10.97
CA VAL A 221 -14.38 18.36 12.13
C VAL A 221 -13.25 18.28 13.16
N SER A 222 -12.77 17.08 13.47
CA SER A 222 -11.81 16.87 14.56
C SER A 222 -10.35 17.06 14.17
N LEU A 223 -9.96 16.73 12.93
CA LEU A 223 -8.58 16.66 12.47
C LEU A 223 -8.30 17.43 11.16
N GLY A 224 -9.32 18.05 10.56
CA GLY A 224 -9.15 18.77 9.29
C GLY A 224 -8.91 17.87 8.08
N ILE A 225 -9.18 16.58 8.17
CA ILE A 225 -9.00 15.61 7.08
C ILE A 225 -10.11 15.79 6.05
N PRO A 226 -9.85 15.81 4.73
CA PRO A 226 -10.90 15.93 3.72
C PRO A 226 -11.87 14.75 3.77
N ASN A 227 -13.15 15.03 3.41
CA ASN A 227 -14.16 13.99 3.26
C ASN A 227 -14.92 14.15 1.94
N ALA A 228 -15.48 13.06 1.44
CA ALA A 228 -16.16 13.02 0.16
C ALA A 228 -17.40 13.94 0.08
N CYS A 229 -18.13 14.16 1.18
CA CYS A 229 -19.32 15.00 1.17
C CYS A 229 -18.95 16.46 0.83
N ASN A 230 -17.95 16.99 1.52
CA ASN A 230 -17.55 18.39 1.34
C ASN A 230 -16.65 18.63 0.11
N LEU A 231 -16.44 17.64 -0.76
CA LEU A 231 -15.91 17.90 -2.11
C LEU A 231 -16.97 18.55 -3.03
N CYS A 232 -18.26 18.31 -2.76
CA CYS A 232 -19.38 18.86 -3.51
C CYS A 232 -20.23 19.81 -2.69
N HIS A 233 -20.49 19.49 -1.41
CA HIS A 233 -21.31 20.27 -0.48
C HIS A 233 -20.45 21.32 0.22
N GLN A 234 -20.39 22.52 -0.37
CA GLN A 234 -19.53 23.63 0.08
C GLN A 234 -20.27 24.97 0.13
N ASP A 235 -21.60 24.96 0.00
CA ASP A 235 -22.39 26.20 -0.03
C ASP A 235 -22.65 26.72 1.39
N PRO A 236 -21.98 27.81 1.82
CA PRO A 236 -22.13 28.34 3.17
C PRO A 236 -23.52 28.93 3.42
N GLU A 237 -24.23 29.38 2.39
CA GLU A 237 -25.62 29.92 2.52
C GLU A 237 -26.63 28.79 2.83
N LYS A 238 -26.31 27.56 2.39
CA LYS A 238 -27.06 26.36 2.74
C LYS A 238 -26.55 25.66 4.02
N GLY A 239 -25.50 26.22 4.63
CA GLY A 239 -24.88 25.66 5.83
C GLY A 239 -24.13 24.36 5.58
N GLU A 240 -23.67 24.11 4.36
CA GLU A 240 -22.97 22.88 3.96
C GLU A 240 -21.53 22.82 4.52
N THR A 241 -21.42 22.74 5.84
CA THR A 241 -20.16 22.61 6.59
C THR A 241 -19.80 21.16 6.88
N PRO A 242 -18.58 20.85 7.37
CA PRO A 242 -18.27 19.51 7.86
C PRO A 242 -19.22 19.03 8.97
N ASP A 243 -19.65 19.92 9.89
CA ASP A 243 -20.64 19.59 10.94
C ASP A 243 -22.00 19.20 10.34
N TRP A 244 -22.44 19.92 9.31
CA TRP A 244 -23.63 19.55 8.53
C TRP A 244 -23.51 18.13 7.95
N ALA A 245 -22.36 17.79 7.36
CA ALA A 245 -22.13 16.45 6.83
C ALA A 245 -22.14 15.38 7.94
N VAL A 246 -21.59 15.67 9.12
CA VAL A 246 -21.65 14.77 10.30
C VAL A 246 -23.11 14.57 10.74
N GLU A 247 -23.89 15.63 10.81
CA GLU A 247 -25.31 15.57 11.20
C GLU A 247 -26.10 14.64 10.25
N TRP A 248 -25.95 14.81 8.92
CA TRP A 248 -26.64 13.99 7.95
C TRP A 248 -26.19 12.53 7.98
N VAL A 249 -24.88 12.26 8.07
CA VAL A 249 -24.37 10.88 8.20
C VAL A 249 -24.91 10.22 9.45
N ASN A 250 -24.94 10.92 10.59
CA ASN A 250 -25.50 10.40 11.84
C ASN A 250 -27.01 10.16 11.76
N LYS A 251 -27.73 11.01 11.04
CA LYS A 251 -29.17 10.87 10.81
C LYS A 251 -29.49 9.63 9.97
N TRP A 252 -28.69 9.33 8.97
CA TRP A 252 -28.88 8.20 8.07
C TRP A 252 -28.42 6.87 8.63
N TYR A 253 -27.27 6.85 9.28
CA TYR A 253 -26.57 5.61 9.70
C TYR A 253 -26.41 5.47 11.21
N GLY A 254 -26.83 6.48 11.97
CA GLY A 254 -26.61 6.56 13.40
C GLY A 254 -25.20 7.00 13.78
N PRO A 255 -24.99 7.38 15.05
CA PRO A 255 -23.68 7.75 15.54
C PRO A 255 -22.72 6.56 15.48
N ARG A 256 -21.47 6.84 15.15
CA ARG A 256 -20.44 5.80 15.06
C ARG A 256 -20.16 5.20 16.43
N LYS A 257 -20.06 3.86 16.46
CA LYS A 257 -19.68 3.11 17.64
C LYS A 257 -18.17 2.89 17.62
N GLU A 258 -17.58 2.94 18.82
CA GLU A 258 -16.17 2.57 19.00
C GLU A 258 -15.83 1.19 18.37
N PRO A 259 -14.57 0.93 17.99
CA PRO A 259 -13.37 1.63 18.43
C PRO A 259 -13.06 2.92 17.63
N SER A 260 -12.36 3.85 18.30
CA SER A 260 -11.87 5.07 17.68
C SER A 260 -11.02 4.79 16.43
N HIS A 261 -11.08 5.68 15.44
CA HIS A 261 -10.29 5.55 14.22
C HIS A 261 -8.79 5.76 14.53
N PHE A 262 -7.92 5.02 13.88
CA PHE A 262 -6.46 5.11 14.08
C PHE A 262 -5.89 6.51 13.76
N ALA A 263 -6.62 7.34 13.01
CA ALA A 263 -6.25 8.71 12.69
C ALA A 263 -5.88 9.54 13.92
N TYR A 264 -6.61 9.38 15.02
CA TYR A 264 -6.31 10.11 16.26
C TYR A 264 -4.95 9.72 16.84
N ALA A 265 -4.62 8.43 16.82
CA ALA A 265 -3.32 7.94 17.27
C ALA A 265 -2.19 8.45 16.37
N PHE A 266 -2.42 8.48 15.04
CA PHE A 266 -1.43 8.95 14.08
C PHE A 266 -1.20 10.44 14.19
N GLU A 267 -2.26 11.24 14.33
CA GLU A 267 -2.13 12.69 14.54
C GLU A 267 -1.31 13.02 15.80
N LYS A 268 -1.62 12.36 16.93
CA LYS A 268 -0.83 12.50 18.14
C LYS A 268 0.61 12.01 17.98
N GLY A 269 0.79 10.87 17.29
CA GLY A 269 2.11 10.31 17.04
C GLY A 269 3.00 11.23 16.20
N ARG A 270 2.44 11.85 15.17
CA ARG A 270 3.15 12.80 14.30
C ARG A 270 3.54 14.09 15.05
N ARG A 271 2.73 14.51 16.02
CA ARG A 271 3.02 15.67 16.89
C ARG A 271 3.89 15.33 18.09
N LEU A 272 4.29 14.07 18.27
CA LEU A 272 5.01 13.58 19.45
C LEU A 272 4.27 13.86 20.75
N ASP A 273 2.94 13.90 20.72
CA ASP A 273 2.13 14.02 21.94
C ASP A 273 2.31 12.75 22.79
N SER A 274 2.72 12.94 24.04
CA SER A 274 3.00 11.84 24.97
C SER A 274 1.78 10.93 25.21
N SER A 275 0.56 11.46 25.12
CA SER A 275 -0.68 10.69 25.22
C SER A 275 -0.88 9.74 24.03
N GLY A 276 -0.25 10.00 22.88
CA GLY A 276 -0.34 9.17 21.66
C GLY A 276 0.27 7.79 21.81
N VAL A 277 1.21 7.58 22.74
CA VAL A 277 1.87 6.28 22.93
C VAL A 277 0.85 5.16 23.17
N ILE A 278 -0.10 5.36 24.09
CA ILE A 278 -1.10 4.34 24.44
C ILE A 278 -1.97 3.99 23.22
N GLU A 279 -2.39 4.99 22.47
CA GLU A 279 -3.23 4.81 21.30
C GLU A 279 -2.45 4.11 20.15
N LEU A 280 -1.19 4.51 19.91
CA LEU A 280 -0.32 3.86 18.92
C LEU A 280 -0.02 2.41 19.29
N LEU A 281 0.18 2.09 20.57
CA LEU A 281 0.33 0.73 21.06
C LEU A 281 -0.92 -0.11 20.78
N ALA A 282 -2.10 0.47 20.97
CA ALA A 282 -3.35 -0.19 20.63
C ALA A 282 -3.46 -0.46 19.11
N VAL A 283 -3.15 0.54 18.27
CA VAL A 283 -3.17 0.41 16.80
C VAL A 283 -2.19 -0.68 16.32
N ALA A 284 -0.94 -0.68 16.82
CA ALA A 284 0.07 -1.65 16.42
C ALA A 284 -0.32 -3.11 16.71
N ARG A 285 -1.15 -3.34 17.72
CA ARG A 285 -1.62 -4.68 18.14
C ARG A 285 -2.91 -5.14 17.49
N ARG A 286 -3.66 -4.26 16.85
CA ARG A 286 -4.98 -4.54 16.28
C ARG A 286 -4.88 -5.38 14.99
N GLN A 287 -5.18 -6.67 15.09
CA GLN A 287 -5.17 -7.58 13.93
C GLN A 287 -6.32 -7.35 12.93
N ASP A 288 -7.33 -6.60 13.31
CA ASP A 288 -8.42 -6.15 12.44
C ASP A 288 -8.02 -4.97 11.55
N LEU A 289 -6.88 -4.32 11.82
CA LEU A 289 -6.29 -3.30 10.94
C LEU A 289 -5.34 -3.94 9.91
N SER A 290 -5.18 -3.26 8.78
CA SER A 290 -4.24 -3.69 7.74
C SER A 290 -2.79 -3.64 8.22
N ALA A 291 -1.93 -4.49 7.64
CA ALA A 291 -0.52 -4.57 8.00
C ALA A 291 0.20 -3.21 7.83
N ILE A 292 -0.15 -2.43 6.79
CA ILE A 292 0.48 -1.13 6.56
C ILE A 292 0.12 -0.10 7.65
N VAL A 293 -1.10 -0.11 8.17
CA VAL A 293 -1.50 0.76 9.29
C VAL A 293 -0.75 0.37 10.56
N ARG A 294 -0.67 -0.94 10.88
CA ARG A 294 0.08 -1.44 12.02
C ARG A 294 1.58 -1.14 11.92
N ALA A 295 2.15 -1.32 10.73
CA ALA A 295 3.55 -1.01 10.43
C ALA A 295 3.86 0.48 10.64
N SER A 296 2.98 1.36 10.15
CA SER A 296 3.12 2.81 10.34
C SER A 296 3.04 3.23 11.81
N ALA A 297 2.16 2.60 12.60
CA ALA A 297 2.11 2.81 14.04
C ALA A 297 3.42 2.41 14.75
N VAL A 298 4.06 1.32 14.31
CA VAL A 298 5.37 0.87 14.82
C VAL A 298 6.46 1.91 14.54
N LEU A 299 6.48 2.51 13.36
CA LEU A 299 7.43 3.58 13.03
C LEU A 299 7.20 4.83 13.89
N LEU A 300 5.95 5.23 14.09
CA LEU A 300 5.64 6.37 14.96
C LEU A 300 6.06 6.12 16.41
N LEU A 301 5.88 4.89 16.92
CA LEU A 301 6.32 4.51 18.27
C LEU A 301 7.84 4.61 18.45
N ALA A 302 8.63 4.41 17.41
CA ALA A 302 10.08 4.52 17.50
C ALA A 302 10.59 5.93 17.88
N ASN A 303 9.76 6.94 17.70
CA ASN A 303 10.09 8.33 18.05
C ASN A 303 9.86 8.65 19.55
N TYR A 304 9.32 7.68 20.32
CA TYR A 304 9.11 7.85 21.76
C TYR A 304 10.14 7.07 22.56
N GLY A 305 10.81 7.75 23.49
CA GLY A 305 11.83 7.15 24.36
C GLY A 305 11.27 6.24 25.48
N SER A 306 9.99 5.88 25.45
CA SER A 306 9.36 5.09 26.52
C SER A 306 9.64 3.59 26.37
N GLU A 307 9.73 2.89 27.52
CA GLU A 307 9.92 1.43 27.55
C GLU A 307 8.77 0.69 26.87
N ALA A 308 7.55 1.20 26.97
CA ALA A 308 6.38 0.62 26.32
C ALA A 308 6.46 0.69 24.79
N ALA A 309 6.89 1.84 24.25
CA ALA A 309 7.12 2.02 22.80
C ALA A 309 8.25 1.11 22.31
N ARG A 310 9.36 1.07 23.03
CA ARG A 310 10.49 0.16 22.76
C ARG A 310 10.03 -1.32 22.73
N GLY A 311 9.29 -1.73 23.74
CA GLY A 311 8.73 -3.09 23.82
C GLY A 311 7.83 -3.45 22.65
N ALA A 312 7.06 -2.49 22.12
CA ALA A 312 6.21 -2.70 20.95
C ALA A 312 7.02 -2.89 19.66
N VAL A 313 8.11 -2.13 19.47
CA VAL A 313 9.01 -2.30 18.32
C VAL A 313 9.64 -3.70 18.35
N PHE A 314 10.09 -4.18 19.51
CA PHE A 314 10.63 -5.52 19.66
C PHE A 314 9.57 -6.62 19.44
N ALA A 315 8.32 -6.39 19.84
CA ALA A 315 7.23 -7.33 19.54
C ALA A 315 6.93 -7.38 18.03
N ALA A 316 6.93 -6.23 17.37
CA ALA A 316 6.71 -6.11 15.92
C ALA A 316 7.79 -6.83 15.09
N ALA A 317 9.01 -6.99 15.60
CA ALA A 317 10.07 -7.77 14.98
C ALA A 317 9.70 -9.26 14.76
N ARG A 318 8.67 -9.77 15.43
CA ARG A 318 8.16 -11.14 15.31
C ARG A 318 6.74 -11.23 14.72
N ASP A 319 6.24 -10.13 14.18
CA ASP A 319 4.91 -10.13 13.55
C ASP A 319 4.87 -11.08 12.35
N PRO A 320 3.79 -11.83 12.12
CA PRO A 320 3.64 -12.70 10.96
C PRO A 320 3.69 -11.93 9.64
N GLU A 321 3.26 -10.64 9.64
CA GLU A 321 3.24 -9.81 8.45
C GLU A 321 4.62 -9.20 8.15
N PRO A 322 5.20 -9.48 6.97
CA PRO A 322 6.52 -8.98 6.61
C PRO A 322 6.63 -7.45 6.66
N LEU A 323 5.57 -6.73 6.32
CA LEU A 323 5.55 -5.28 6.33
C LEU A 323 5.69 -4.70 7.74
N VAL A 324 5.15 -5.39 8.75
CA VAL A 324 5.29 -5.00 10.15
C VAL A 324 6.70 -5.29 10.67
N ARG A 325 7.31 -6.44 10.29
CA ARG A 325 8.71 -6.72 10.61
C ARG A 325 9.68 -5.75 9.92
N LEU A 326 9.37 -5.35 8.68
CA LEU A 326 10.11 -4.30 7.97
C LEU A 326 10.07 -2.97 8.74
N ALA A 327 8.89 -2.58 9.20
CA ALA A 327 8.75 -1.38 10.02
C ALA A 327 9.53 -1.48 11.33
N ALA A 328 9.53 -2.65 11.98
CA ALA A 328 10.34 -2.90 13.18
C ALA A 328 11.84 -2.77 12.89
N ALA A 329 12.33 -3.34 11.78
CA ALA A 329 13.73 -3.22 11.36
C ALA A 329 14.15 -1.75 11.16
N ARG A 330 13.30 -0.94 10.50
CA ARG A 330 13.52 0.51 10.34
C ARG A 330 13.45 1.24 11.69
N ALA A 331 12.47 0.93 12.53
CA ALA A 331 12.27 1.55 13.83
C ALA A 331 13.45 1.33 14.78
N LEU A 332 14.10 0.17 14.72
CA LEU A 332 15.27 -0.17 15.56
C LEU A 332 16.49 0.74 15.31
N GLN A 333 16.52 1.50 14.22
CA GLN A 333 17.58 2.50 13.99
C GLN A 333 17.46 3.68 14.98
N ASN A 334 16.26 3.96 15.49
CA ASN A 334 15.97 5.07 16.40
C ASN A 334 15.70 4.62 17.85
N VAL A 335 15.79 3.32 18.11
CA VAL A 335 15.49 2.73 19.43
C VAL A 335 16.78 2.25 20.07
N ALA A 336 17.00 2.59 21.33
CA ALA A 336 18.14 2.10 22.10
C ALA A 336 18.06 0.57 22.26
N ILE A 337 19.03 -0.15 21.73
CA ILE A 337 19.16 -1.61 21.83
C ILE A 337 20.23 -1.92 22.88
N ARG A 338 19.84 -2.56 23.99
CA ARG A 338 20.74 -3.04 25.03
C ARG A 338 21.23 -4.45 24.65
N GLU A 339 22.32 -4.90 25.25
CA GLU A 339 22.87 -6.24 24.98
C GLU A 339 21.83 -7.35 25.20
N ASP A 340 21.02 -7.26 26.26
CA ASP A 340 19.93 -8.19 26.56
C ASP A 340 18.78 -8.18 25.55
N ASP A 341 18.67 -7.16 24.71
CA ASP A 341 17.63 -7.04 23.67
C ASP A 341 18.06 -7.72 22.36
N VAL A 342 19.35 -7.86 22.12
CA VAL A 342 19.89 -8.38 20.86
C VAL A 342 19.30 -9.75 20.48
N PRO A 343 19.16 -10.73 21.40
CA PRO A 343 18.53 -12.02 21.08
C PRO A 343 17.07 -11.90 20.60
N ARG A 344 16.40 -10.81 20.93
CA ARG A 344 15.00 -10.56 20.53
C ARG A 344 14.85 -10.09 19.09
N VAL A 345 15.91 -9.49 18.51
CA VAL A 345 15.85 -8.81 17.19
C VAL A 345 16.86 -9.33 16.17
N GLN A 346 17.96 -9.98 16.60
CA GLN A 346 19.03 -10.46 15.69
C GLN A 346 18.53 -11.39 14.57
N HIS A 347 17.39 -12.07 14.77
CA HIS A 347 16.77 -12.93 13.76
C HIS A 347 16.32 -12.18 12.51
N LEU A 348 16.07 -10.85 12.61
CA LEU A 348 15.72 -10.01 11.46
C LEU A 348 16.85 -9.98 10.40
N LEU A 349 18.11 -10.18 10.80
CA LEU A 349 19.24 -10.28 9.88
C LEU A 349 19.20 -11.52 8.98
N SER A 350 18.40 -12.52 9.35
CA SER A 350 18.16 -13.75 8.58
C SER A 350 16.68 -13.91 8.19
N ASP A 351 15.91 -12.81 8.18
CA ASP A 351 14.49 -12.84 7.76
C ASP A 351 14.37 -13.37 6.32
N PRO A 352 13.33 -14.15 6.00
CA PRO A 352 13.12 -14.64 4.63
C PRO A 352 12.93 -13.51 3.62
N ILE A 353 12.52 -12.32 4.07
CA ILE A 353 12.27 -11.15 3.21
C ILE A 353 13.50 -10.24 3.17
N ARG A 354 14.02 -9.98 1.95
CA ARG A 354 15.22 -9.15 1.76
C ARG A 354 15.08 -7.74 2.34
N ALA A 355 13.95 -7.06 2.15
CA ALA A 355 13.75 -5.72 2.69
C ALA A 355 13.93 -5.67 4.21
N VAL A 356 13.51 -6.71 4.93
CA VAL A 356 13.69 -6.79 6.39
C VAL A 356 15.17 -6.94 6.74
N ARG A 357 15.91 -7.80 6.03
CA ARG A 357 17.36 -7.98 6.25
C ARG A 357 18.12 -6.69 5.95
N VAL A 358 17.85 -6.06 4.81
CA VAL A 358 18.51 -4.83 4.35
C VAL A 358 18.27 -3.68 5.34
N GLU A 359 17.03 -3.47 5.77
CA GLU A 359 16.68 -2.44 6.75
C GLU A 359 17.22 -2.76 8.17
N SER A 360 17.64 -3.99 8.41
CA SER A 360 18.29 -4.38 9.67
C SER A 360 19.78 -4.04 9.74
N VAL A 361 20.44 -3.82 8.62
CA VAL A 361 21.89 -3.54 8.58
C VAL A 361 22.27 -2.30 9.39
N PRO A 362 21.59 -1.13 9.27
CA PRO A 362 22.04 0.07 9.95
C PRO A 362 22.05 -0.06 11.49
N TRP A 363 21.00 -0.61 12.11
CA TRP A 363 21.00 -0.78 13.56
C TRP A 363 21.98 -1.84 14.03
N ALA A 364 22.20 -2.92 13.23
CA ALA A 364 23.12 -3.98 13.59
C ALA A 364 24.60 -3.52 13.56
N LEU A 365 24.95 -2.62 12.64
CA LEU A 365 26.28 -2.01 12.57
C LEU A 365 26.57 -1.07 13.75
N ASN A 366 25.56 -0.55 14.42
CA ASN A 366 25.71 0.28 15.61
C ASN A 366 25.94 -0.53 16.90
N LEU A 367 25.82 -1.87 16.85
CA LEU A 367 26.09 -2.74 17.99
C LEU A 367 27.56 -3.09 18.10
N PRO A 368 28.09 -3.33 19.33
CA PRO A 368 29.38 -3.94 19.50
C PRO A 368 29.44 -5.32 18.80
N PRO A 369 30.49 -5.65 18.05
CA PRO A 369 30.55 -6.91 17.30
C PRO A 369 30.33 -8.18 18.15
N GLN A 370 30.72 -8.16 19.41
CA GLN A 370 30.51 -9.27 20.35
C GLN A 370 29.05 -9.42 20.82
N ALA A 371 28.18 -8.46 20.56
CA ALA A 371 26.78 -8.53 20.98
C ALA A 371 25.96 -9.49 20.09
N LEU A 372 26.38 -9.72 18.85
CA LEU A 372 25.73 -10.64 17.93
C LEU A 372 26.23 -12.08 18.09
N SER A 373 25.34 -13.05 18.01
CA SER A 373 25.74 -14.46 17.92
C SER A 373 26.55 -14.72 16.65
N GLY A 374 27.36 -15.78 16.63
CA GLY A 374 28.14 -16.10 15.44
C GLY A 374 27.30 -16.35 14.17
N SER A 375 26.08 -16.88 14.31
CA SER A 375 25.14 -17.02 13.20
C SER A 375 24.57 -15.68 12.75
N ALA A 376 24.25 -14.78 13.68
CA ALA A 376 23.76 -13.45 13.36
C ALA A 376 24.83 -12.58 12.71
N MET A 377 26.11 -12.74 13.11
CA MET A 377 27.23 -12.06 12.46
C MET A 377 27.40 -12.50 11.00
N LYS A 378 27.29 -13.80 10.71
CA LYS A 378 27.28 -14.29 9.31
C LYS A 378 26.09 -13.75 8.52
N ALA A 379 24.92 -13.71 9.12
CA ALA A 379 23.72 -13.14 8.49
C ALA A 379 23.89 -11.65 8.22
N LEU A 380 24.50 -10.88 9.14
CA LEU A 380 24.82 -9.47 8.93
C LEU A 380 25.77 -9.29 7.74
N GLN A 381 26.82 -10.09 7.63
CA GLN A 381 27.73 -10.04 6.49
C GLN A 381 27.01 -10.24 5.16
N SER A 382 26.11 -11.23 5.08
CA SER A 382 25.27 -11.46 3.88
C SER A 382 24.33 -10.30 3.61
N ALA A 383 23.71 -9.73 4.64
CA ALA A 383 22.80 -8.59 4.50
C ALA A 383 23.52 -7.30 4.07
N ILE A 384 24.77 -7.10 4.48
CA ILE A 384 25.62 -5.99 4.01
C ILE A 384 25.87 -6.09 2.50
N GLU A 385 26.13 -7.29 1.96
CA GLU A 385 26.26 -7.45 0.51
C GLU A 385 24.95 -7.13 -0.22
N GLU A 386 23.81 -7.57 0.33
CA GLU A 386 22.49 -7.18 -0.21
C GLU A 386 22.19 -5.67 -0.10
N TYR A 387 22.73 -4.98 0.91
CA TYR A 387 22.57 -3.54 1.12
C TYR A 387 23.37 -2.70 0.12
N ARG A 388 24.50 -3.24 -0.39
CA ARG A 388 25.41 -2.55 -1.32
C ARG A 388 24.96 -2.64 -2.77
N THR A 389 24.11 -3.59 -3.12
CA THR A 389 23.58 -3.79 -4.48
C THR A 389 22.37 -2.90 -4.75
#